data_14a1a45dd4e257548af48464f07abfa8
#
_entry.id   14a1a45dd4e257548af48464f07abfa8
#
_cell.length_a   1.000
_cell.length_b   1.000
_cell.length_c   1.000
_cell.angle_alpha   90.00
_cell.angle_beta   90.00
_cell.angle_gamma   90.00
#
_symmetry.space_group_name_H-M   'P 1'
#
loop_
_entity.id
_entity.type
_entity.pdbx_description
1 polymer ?
#
loop_
_entity_poly.entity_id
_entity_poly.type
_entity_poly.pdbx_seq_one_letter_code
_entity_poly.pdbx_strand_id
1 'polypeptide(L)'
;MNKDTTTPQKKENIAQDIEGFLQELIGGNDLSVDKHRKPSGRKAILPALVLWSGVIIAVLRGFSSQLQIWRLVSWEGFWHYSQYPVTDQAVYNRLADERGQEAMQALFYRVRDGLKERLAPYAQQKLATFATGVYAIDGSTLDKVARHLPKLREVANGDSKLLPGKIVGVFDVRYQQWREMLHLANPNQNDKFVATRLLKAIPVGSLVLADLGFFSFPWFDTLTDNGYWWISRLRNKVTYEMIHTFYQNGDTFDGLIWLGKYRADRAAHAVRLVTFSIGKVHFRYITNVRNPLQLTVNNHHQRWWL
;
A
#
# COMPACT_ATOMS: atom_id res chain seq x y z
N MET A 1 -11.29 8.37 -25.46
CA MET A 1 -10.20 9.19 -24.86
C MET A 1 -10.80 10.54 -24.49
N ASN A 2 -11.34 10.67 -23.29
CA ASN A 2 -11.76 11.97 -22.76
C ASN A 2 -10.53 12.70 -22.24
N LYS A 3 -10.16 13.79 -22.91
CA LYS A 3 -9.15 14.72 -22.39
C LYS A 3 -9.75 15.43 -21.17
N ASP A 4 -9.13 15.22 -20.01
CA ASP A 4 -9.44 15.94 -18.78
C ASP A 4 -9.18 17.44 -19.00
N THR A 5 -10.24 18.18 -19.30
CA THR A 5 -10.25 19.63 -19.46
C THR A 5 -10.50 20.34 -18.12
N THR A 6 -9.85 19.89 -17.06
CA THR A 6 -9.88 20.63 -15.78
C THR A 6 -9.03 21.89 -15.93
N THR A 7 -9.69 23.05 -15.89
CA THR A 7 -9.07 24.38 -16.03
C THR A 7 -7.95 24.55 -15.00
N PRO A 8 -6.81 25.22 -15.33
CA PRO A 8 -5.68 25.42 -14.42
C PRO A 8 -6.08 25.99 -13.06
N GLN A 9 -7.01 26.93 -13.01
CA GLN A 9 -7.52 27.59 -11.80
C GLN A 9 -8.26 26.63 -10.86
N LYS A 10 -8.96 25.61 -11.38
CA LYS A 10 -9.63 24.59 -10.57
C LYS A 10 -8.62 23.60 -9.93
N LYS A 11 -7.51 23.34 -10.59
CA LYS A 11 -6.41 22.51 -10.05
C LYS A 11 -5.65 23.24 -8.93
N GLU A 12 -5.45 24.55 -9.06
CA GLU A 12 -4.78 25.38 -8.07
C GLU A 12 -5.57 25.49 -6.77
N ASN A 13 -6.90 25.66 -6.83
CA ASN A 13 -7.77 25.65 -5.68
C ASN A 13 -7.76 24.29 -4.93
N ILE A 14 -7.78 23.17 -5.66
CA ILE A 14 -7.72 21.83 -5.05
C ILE A 14 -6.38 21.63 -4.31
N ALA A 15 -5.27 22.08 -4.88
CA ALA A 15 -3.96 21.95 -4.23
C ALA A 15 -3.90 22.76 -2.93
N GLN A 16 -4.44 23.98 -2.92
CA GLN A 16 -4.54 24.83 -1.73
C GLN A 16 -5.43 24.21 -0.64
N ASP A 17 -6.56 23.63 -1.03
CA ASP A 17 -7.45 22.94 -0.11
C ASP A 17 -6.78 21.71 0.54
N ILE A 18 -6.02 20.94 -0.25
CA ILE A 18 -5.24 19.79 0.25
C ILE A 18 -4.13 20.27 1.19
N GLU A 19 -3.40 21.33 0.84
CA GLU A 19 -2.36 21.89 1.71
C GLU A 19 -2.94 22.40 3.04
N GLY A 20 -4.05 23.14 3.02
CA GLY A 20 -4.74 23.61 4.21
C GLY A 20 -5.17 22.46 5.12
N PHE A 21 -5.71 21.41 4.52
CA PHE A 21 -6.10 20.20 5.22
C PHE A 21 -4.90 19.47 5.88
N LEU A 22 -3.80 19.32 5.15
CA LEU A 22 -2.59 18.70 5.71
C LEU A 22 -1.99 19.56 6.83
N GLN A 23 -2.04 20.88 6.71
CA GLN A 23 -1.62 21.78 7.77
C GLN A 23 -2.39 21.56 9.08
N GLU A 24 -3.72 21.36 9.02
CA GLU A 24 -4.54 21.02 10.18
C GLU A 24 -4.14 19.66 10.79
N LEU A 25 -3.93 18.65 9.97
CA LEU A 25 -3.59 17.30 10.42
C LEU A 25 -2.18 17.19 11.03
N ILE A 26 -1.23 17.88 10.41
CA ILE A 26 0.19 17.81 10.78
C ILE A 26 0.51 18.83 11.85
N GLY A 27 -0.16 19.98 11.83
CA GLY A 27 0.13 21.12 12.70
C GLY A 27 -0.06 20.81 14.18
N GLY A 28 0.82 21.38 15.00
CA GLY A 28 0.56 21.56 16.43
C GLY A 28 1.49 20.85 17.41
N ASN A 29 2.08 19.67 17.12
CA ASN A 29 2.99 19.01 18.06
C ASN A 29 4.20 18.38 17.35
N ASP A 30 5.37 18.53 17.95
CA ASP A 30 6.60 17.88 17.49
C ASP A 30 6.43 16.37 17.38
N LEU A 31 7.09 15.77 16.38
CA LEU A 31 7.16 14.31 16.28
C LEU A 31 7.96 13.78 17.48
N SER A 32 7.46 12.69 18.08
CA SER A 32 8.09 12.05 19.25
C SER A 32 9.57 11.68 19.06
N VAL A 33 9.99 11.54 17.82
CA VAL A 33 11.37 11.26 17.40
C VAL A 33 12.36 12.33 17.88
N ASP A 34 11.93 13.60 17.98
CA ASP A 34 12.79 14.68 18.48
C ASP A 34 12.99 14.61 20.02
N LYS A 35 12.12 13.86 20.76
CA LYS A 35 12.18 13.70 22.22
C LYS A 35 13.27 12.73 22.69
N HIS A 36 13.70 11.81 21.84
CA HIS A 36 14.74 10.81 22.16
C HIS A 36 16.17 11.27 21.90
N ARG A 37 16.36 12.56 21.61
CA ARG A 37 17.68 13.13 21.40
C ARG A 37 18.42 13.17 22.74
N LYS A 38 19.66 12.62 22.77
CA LYS A 38 20.54 12.74 23.94
C LYS A 38 20.69 14.22 24.32
N PRO A 39 20.60 14.60 25.60
CA PRO A 39 20.65 16.00 26.03
C PRO A 39 21.99 16.69 25.78
N SER A 40 23.04 15.95 25.43
CA SER A 40 24.39 16.47 25.14
C SER A 40 24.57 16.76 23.65
N GLY A 41 24.04 17.87 23.15
CA GLY A 41 24.24 18.29 21.76
C GLY A 41 23.53 19.59 21.43
N ARG A 42 24.05 20.32 20.44
CA ARG A 42 23.41 21.53 19.91
C ARG A 42 22.02 21.19 19.39
N LYS A 43 20.97 21.91 19.81
CA LYS A 43 19.61 21.71 19.29
C LYS A 43 19.61 21.79 17.77
N ALA A 44 18.87 20.90 17.10
CA ALA A 44 18.71 20.99 15.66
C ALA A 44 17.96 22.28 15.31
N ILE A 45 18.52 23.07 14.44
CA ILE A 45 17.91 24.33 13.95
C ILE A 45 16.62 23.98 13.17
N LEU A 46 16.65 22.90 12.37
CA LEU A 46 15.52 22.44 11.58
C LEU A 46 14.84 21.24 12.25
N PRO A 47 13.61 21.36 12.79
CA PRO A 47 12.87 20.25 13.37
C PRO A 47 12.53 19.18 12.33
N ALA A 48 12.45 17.91 12.75
CA ALA A 48 12.09 16.81 11.84
C ALA A 48 10.70 16.99 11.22
N LEU A 49 9.72 17.45 12.02
CA LEU A 49 8.37 17.73 11.54
C LEU A 49 8.38 18.77 10.38
N VAL A 50 9.12 19.86 10.54
CA VAL A 50 9.21 20.90 9.51
C VAL A 50 9.85 20.37 8.23
N LEU A 51 10.98 19.64 8.36
CA LEU A 51 11.64 19.05 7.19
C LEU A 51 10.70 18.13 6.40
N TRP A 52 10.05 17.18 7.10
CA TRP A 52 9.20 16.19 6.43
C TRP A 52 7.88 16.78 5.92
N SER A 53 7.33 17.80 6.61
CA SER A 53 6.21 18.58 6.07
C SER A 53 6.63 19.32 4.80
N GLY A 54 7.84 19.92 4.78
CA GLY A 54 8.41 20.55 3.60
C GLY A 54 8.60 19.59 2.43
N VAL A 55 9.00 18.34 2.69
CA VAL A 55 9.07 17.28 1.65
C VAL A 55 7.68 16.97 1.07
N ILE A 56 6.66 16.82 1.91
CA ILE A 56 5.28 16.57 1.44
C ILE A 56 4.80 17.73 0.56
N ILE A 57 4.98 18.96 1.01
CA ILE A 57 4.59 20.15 0.25
C ILE A 57 5.37 20.26 -1.07
N ALA A 58 6.67 19.99 -1.05
CA ALA A 58 7.48 19.98 -2.25
C ALA A 58 6.94 18.98 -3.30
N VAL A 59 6.56 17.76 -2.86
CA VAL A 59 5.95 16.75 -3.74
C VAL A 59 4.61 17.25 -4.29
N LEU A 60 3.74 17.82 -3.45
CA LEU A 60 2.42 18.32 -3.86
C LEU A 60 2.53 19.48 -4.86
N ARG A 61 3.54 20.36 -4.69
CA ARG A 61 3.82 21.46 -5.62
C ARG A 61 4.62 21.04 -6.86
N GLY A 62 4.92 19.73 -7.00
CA GLY A 62 5.63 19.19 -8.15
C GLY A 62 7.14 19.48 -8.17
N PHE A 63 7.74 19.79 -7.02
CA PHE A 63 9.17 19.97 -6.92
C PHE A 63 9.90 18.64 -7.11
N SER A 64 10.94 18.62 -7.94
CA SER A 64 11.63 17.41 -8.38
C SER A 64 13.04 17.22 -7.82
N SER A 65 13.53 18.17 -7.01
CA SER A 65 14.91 18.13 -6.50
C SER A 65 15.01 18.48 -5.02
N GLN A 66 16.03 17.90 -4.36
CA GLN A 66 16.35 18.22 -2.97
C GLN A 66 16.73 19.70 -2.77
N LEU A 67 17.30 20.35 -3.79
CA LEU A 67 17.61 21.77 -3.77
C LEU A 67 16.35 22.63 -3.64
N GLN A 68 15.25 22.22 -4.27
CA GLN A 68 13.96 22.93 -4.17
C GLN A 68 13.37 22.75 -2.76
N ILE A 69 13.53 21.58 -2.13
CA ILE A 69 13.13 21.35 -0.73
C ILE A 69 13.92 22.30 0.19
N TRP A 70 15.25 22.39 0.00
CA TRP A 70 16.07 23.33 0.77
C TRP A 70 15.63 24.78 0.59
N ARG A 71 15.35 25.23 -0.64
CA ARG A 71 14.85 26.59 -0.91
C ARG A 71 13.53 26.85 -0.21
N LEU A 72 12.58 25.91 -0.30
CA LEU A 72 11.29 25.99 0.38
C LEU A 72 11.45 26.18 1.89
N VAL A 73 12.28 25.35 2.53
CA VAL A 73 12.46 25.36 3.98
C VAL A 73 13.30 26.55 4.45
N SER A 74 14.32 26.96 3.69
CA SER A 74 15.32 27.90 4.16
C SER A 74 15.10 29.33 3.70
N TRP A 75 14.40 29.56 2.57
CA TRP A 75 14.24 30.86 1.93
C TRP A 75 12.78 31.32 1.78
N GLU A 76 11.87 30.40 1.51
CA GLU A 76 10.47 30.74 1.24
C GLU A 76 9.61 30.61 2.51
N GLY A 77 9.80 29.53 3.26
CA GLY A 77 8.86 29.12 4.30
C GLY A 77 7.61 28.48 3.70
N PHE A 78 6.78 27.89 4.52
CA PHE A 78 5.50 27.31 4.11
C PHE A 78 4.56 27.16 5.30
N TRP A 79 3.27 27.24 5.08
CA TRP A 79 2.23 27.22 6.10
C TRP A 79 2.48 28.29 7.18
N HIS A 80 2.52 27.86 8.47
CA HIS A 80 2.88 28.68 9.62
C HIS A 80 4.38 28.59 9.98
N TYR A 81 5.17 27.80 9.23
CA TYR A 81 6.61 27.69 9.46
C TYR A 81 7.35 28.83 8.77
N SER A 82 8.09 29.58 9.57
CA SER A 82 9.02 30.58 9.06
C SER A 82 10.25 29.93 8.41
N GLN A 83 11.10 30.74 7.80
CA GLN A 83 12.36 30.32 7.20
C GLN A 83 13.32 29.75 8.27
N TYR A 84 13.98 28.65 7.94
CA TYR A 84 15.01 28.03 8.78
C TYR A 84 16.38 28.23 8.11
N PRO A 85 17.27 29.06 8.64
CA PRO A 85 18.59 29.39 8.02
C PRO A 85 19.55 28.21 8.16
N VAL A 86 19.39 27.20 7.32
CA VAL A 86 20.23 26.00 7.24
C VAL A 86 20.86 25.91 5.85
N THR A 87 22.00 25.22 5.76
CA THR A 87 22.64 24.93 4.48
C THR A 87 21.92 23.79 3.75
N ASP A 88 22.06 23.75 2.42
CA ASP A 88 21.57 22.65 1.59
C ASP A 88 22.15 21.30 2.05
N GLN A 89 23.45 21.25 2.39
CA GLN A 89 24.10 20.07 2.93
C GLN A 89 23.47 19.59 4.24
N ALA A 90 23.03 20.51 5.11
CA ALA A 90 22.34 20.14 6.35
C ALA A 90 20.99 19.47 6.08
N VAL A 91 20.25 19.95 5.06
CA VAL A 91 19.00 19.32 4.62
C VAL A 91 19.28 17.92 4.05
N TYR A 92 20.29 17.78 3.17
CA TYR A 92 20.65 16.48 2.58
C TYR A 92 21.06 15.45 3.63
N ASN A 93 21.90 15.83 4.58
CA ASN A 93 22.33 14.96 5.67
C ASN A 93 21.14 14.53 6.54
N ARG A 94 20.18 15.41 6.75
CA ARG A 94 18.97 15.09 7.53
C ARG A 94 18.00 14.18 6.78
N LEU A 95 17.88 14.31 5.45
CA LEU A 95 17.07 13.42 4.61
C LEU A 95 17.69 12.01 4.53
N ALA A 96 19.03 11.92 4.59
CA ALA A 96 19.76 10.65 4.56
C ALA A 96 19.87 9.96 5.95
N ASP A 97 19.52 10.64 7.04
CA ASP A 97 19.59 10.08 8.40
C ASP A 97 18.54 8.97 8.60
N GLU A 98 18.95 7.81 9.12
CA GLU A 98 18.04 6.68 9.43
C GLU A 98 16.87 7.10 10.33
N ARG A 99 17.09 8.02 11.27
CA ARG A 99 16.04 8.61 12.10
C ARG A 99 15.01 9.41 11.31
N GLY A 100 15.36 9.83 10.11
CA GLY A 100 14.43 10.44 9.16
C GLY A 100 13.33 9.48 8.72
N GLN A 101 13.64 8.19 8.59
CA GLN A 101 12.64 7.16 8.24
C GLN A 101 11.61 7.00 9.35
N GLU A 102 12.04 6.99 10.64
CA GLU A 102 11.14 6.92 11.79
C GLU A 102 10.23 8.15 11.86
N ALA A 103 10.78 9.34 11.59
CA ALA A 103 10.01 10.58 11.57
C ALA A 103 8.97 10.58 10.42
N MET A 104 9.34 10.12 9.23
CA MET A 104 8.42 9.99 8.10
C MET A 104 7.33 8.96 8.39
N GLN A 105 7.67 7.84 9.01
CA GLN A 105 6.70 6.82 9.40
C GLN A 105 5.71 7.34 10.46
N ALA A 106 6.20 8.06 11.45
CA ALA A 106 5.35 8.71 12.46
C ALA A 106 4.39 9.73 11.83
N LEU A 107 4.89 10.52 10.86
CA LEU A 107 4.08 11.47 10.10
C LEU A 107 3.03 10.76 9.23
N PHE A 108 3.41 9.70 8.55
CA PHE A 108 2.49 8.86 7.78
C PHE A 108 1.34 8.34 8.65
N TYR A 109 1.62 7.80 9.83
CA TYR A 109 0.56 7.32 10.73
C TYR A 109 -0.33 8.43 11.24
N ARG A 110 0.23 9.61 11.55
CA ARG A 110 -0.56 10.78 11.96
C ARG A 110 -1.54 11.22 10.86
N VAL A 111 -1.06 11.36 9.64
CA VAL A 111 -1.90 11.73 8.49
C VAL A 111 -2.94 10.64 8.21
N ARG A 112 -2.54 9.38 8.22
CA ARG A 112 -3.45 8.24 8.04
C ARG A 112 -4.61 8.27 9.04
N ASP A 113 -4.31 8.45 10.33
CA ASP A 113 -5.31 8.37 11.38
C ASP A 113 -6.28 9.57 11.33
N GLY A 114 -5.77 10.77 11.08
CA GLY A 114 -6.62 11.95 10.86
C GLY A 114 -7.46 11.86 9.59
N LEU A 115 -6.92 11.30 8.51
CA LEU A 115 -7.69 11.04 7.28
C LEU A 115 -8.82 10.03 7.51
N LYS A 116 -8.58 8.99 8.31
CA LYS A 116 -9.58 7.96 8.59
C LYS A 116 -10.87 8.55 9.18
N GLU A 117 -10.74 9.48 10.12
CA GLU A 117 -11.90 10.16 10.73
C GLU A 117 -12.70 10.95 9.70
N ARG A 118 -12.03 11.67 8.81
CA ARG A 118 -12.68 12.47 7.76
C ARG A 118 -13.26 11.63 6.62
N LEU A 119 -12.63 10.51 6.29
CA LEU A 119 -13.10 9.60 5.26
C LEU A 119 -14.23 8.68 5.76
N ALA A 120 -14.46 8.56 7.07
CA ALA A 120 -15.47 7.69 7.65
C ALA A 120 -16.88 7.87 7.03
N PRO A 121 -17.39 9.09 6.76
CA PRO A 121 -18.68 9.29 6.10
C PRO A 121 -18.74 8.75 4.67
N TYR A 122 -17.61 8.66 3.98
CA TYR A 122 -17.49 8.22 2.58
C TYR A 122 -17.05 6.76 2.47
N ALA A 123 -16.81 6.09 3.61
CA ALA A 123 -16.33 4.72 3.62
C ALA A 123 -17.35 3.76 2.99
N GLN A 124 -16.86 2.84 2.18
CA GLN A 124 -17.68 1.83 1.49
C GLN A 124 -18.10 0.71 2.44
N GLN A 125 -18.89 1.03 3.44
CA GLN A 125 -19.31 0.10 4.51
C GLN A 125 -20.07 -1.12 3.98
N LYS A 126 -20.77 -1.00 2.85
CA LYS A 126 -21.50 -2.10 2.21
C LYS A 126 -20.59 -3.13 1.53
N LEU A 127 -19.30 -2.84 1.39
CA LEU A 127 -18.35 -3.74 0.77
C LEU A 127 -18.01 -4.89 1.73
N ALA A 128 -18.36 -6.14 1.36
CA ALA A 128 -18.11 -7.36 2.14
C ALA A 128 -18.51 -7.24 3.61
N THR A 129 -19.79 -7.00 3.88
CA THR A 129 -20.37 -6.76 5.21
C THR A 129 -20.10 -7.88 6.22
N PHE A 130 -19.76 -9.09 5.75
CA PHE A 130 -19.38 -10.25 6.58
C PHE A 130 -17.97 -10.11 7.18
N ALA A 131 -17.14 -9.18 6.69
CA ALA A 131 -15.77 -8.98 7.15
C ALA A 131 -15.68 -7.72 8.02
N THR A 132 -14.74 -7.70 8.97
CA THR A 132 -14.47 -6.52 9.82
C THR A 132 -13.88 -5.35 9.03
N GLY A 133 -13.13 -5.65 7.97
CA GLY A 133 -12.55 -4.69 7.03
C GLY A 133 -12.23 -5.35 5.70
N VAL A 134 -11.84 -4.57 4.70
CA VAL A 134 -11.40 -5.08 3.39
C VAL A 134 -10.06 -4.45 3.05
N TYR A 135 -9.03 -5.28 2.90
CA TYR A 135 -7.66 -4.84 2.69
C TYR A 135 -7.05 -5.48 1.45
N ALA A 136 -6.45 -4.68 0.60
CA ALA A 136 -5.63 -5.17 -0.50
C ALA A 136 -4.16 -5.14 -0.10
N ILE A 137 -3.42 -6.20 -0.43
CA ILE A 137 -1.97 -6.26 -0.27
C ILE A 137 -1.31 -6.34 -1.65
N ASP A 138 -0.35 -5.45 -1.88
CA ASP A 138 0.35 -5.40 -3.16
C ASP A 138 1.79 -4.90 -2.98
N GLY A 139 2.66 -5.21 -3.95
CA GLY A 139 4.05 -4.80 -3.99
C GLY A 139 4.41 -4.13 -5.31
N SER A 140 5.06 -2.96 -5.23
CA SER A 140 5.54 -2.22 -6.40
C SER A 140 7.05 -2.00 -6.33
N THR A 141 7.77 -2.34 -7.41
CA THR A 141 9.19 -2.06 -7.55
C THR A 141 9.39 -0.57 -7.82
N LEU A 142 10.29 0.06 -7.05
CA LEU A 142 10.58 1.49 -7.17
C LEU A 142 11.30 1.81 -8.48
N ASP A 143 12.18 0.93 -8.95
CA ASP A 143 12.91 1.10 -10.19
C ASP A 143 12.42 0.15 -11.28
N LYS A 144 11.82 0.71 -12.32
CA LYS A 144 11.36 -0.04 -13.50
C LYS A 144 12.52 -0.64 -14.31
N VAL A 145 13.66 0.05 -14.35
CA VAL A 145 14.84 -0.41 -15.11
C VAL A 145 15.46 -1.64 -14.45
N ALA A 146 15.64 -1.60 -13.12
CA ALA A 146 16.11 -2.75 -12.35
C ALA A 146 15.20 -3.97 -12.47
N ARG A 147 13.91 -3.77 -12.73
CA ARG A 147 12.94 -4.84 -12.95
C ARG A 147 13.12 -5.56 -14.28
N HIS A 148 13.45 -4.84 -15.35
CA HIS A 148 13.44 -5.37 -16.71
C HIS A 148 14.82 -5.80 -17.23
N LEU A 149 15.90 -5.24 -16.70
CA LEU A 149 17.25 -5.49 -17.13
C LEU A 149 18.08 -6.20 -16.04
N PRO A 150 18.20 -7.55 -16.09
CA PRO A 150 18.88 -8.33 -15.05
C PRO A 150 20.29 -7.84 -14.71
N LYS A 151 21.08 -7.42 -15.72
CA LYS A 151 22.43 -6.88 -15.52
C LYS A 151 22.44 -5.56 -14.71
N LEU A 152 21.44 -4.72 -14.89
CA LEU A 152 21.29 -3.49 -14.10
C LEU A 152 20.79 -3.74 -12.67
N ARG A 153 20.18 -4.91 -12.40
CA ARG A 153 19.82 -5.31 -11.04
C ARG A 153 21.03 -5.53 -10.14
N GLU A 154 22.12 -6.03 -10.69
CA GLU A 154 23.38 -6.21 -9.95
C GLU A 154 24.05 -4.86 -9.70
N VAL A 155 23.93 -3.92 -10.64
CA VAL A 155 24.49 -2.56 -10.54
C VAL A 155 23.61 -1.65 -9.67
N ALA A 156 22.28 -1.87 -9.62
CA ALA A 156 21.33 -1.05 -8.88
C ALA A 156 21.65 -0.95 -7.37
N ASN A 157 22.21 -1.99 -6.79
CA ASN A 157 22.65 -1.96 -5.39
C ASN A 157 23.86 -1.05 -5.13
N GLY A 158 24.58 -0.64 -6.17
CA GLY A 158 25.75 0.22 -6.08
C GLY A 158 25.59 1.58 -6.76
N ASP A 159 24.52 1.81 -7.54
CA ASP A 159 24.29 3.07 -8.23
C ASP A 159 23.33 3.95 -7.43
N SER A 160 23.85 5.02 -6.87
CA SER A 160 23.07 6.02 -6.10
C SER A 160 21.99 6.76 -6.90
N LYS A 161 22.00 6.64 -8.24
CA LYS A 161 20.99 7.24 -9.13
C LYS A 161 19.75 6.37 -9.30
N LEU A 162 19.84 5.10 -8.96
CA LEU A 162 18.73 4.17 -9.02
C LEU A 162 18.07 4.06 -7.64
N LEU A 163 16.75 4.09 -7.58
CA LEU A 163 16.00 3.86 -6.34
C LEU A 163 15.94 2.34 -6.09
N PRO A 164 16.79 1.79 -5.20
CA PRO A 164 16.80 0.36 -4.95
C PRO A 164 15.57 -0.06 -4.16
N GLY A 165 15.10 -1.30 -4.42
CA GLY A 165 14.07 -1.91 -3.61
C GLY A 165 12.68 -1.83 -4.19
N LYS A 166 11.72 -2.16 -3.34
CA LYS A 166 10.29 -2.09 -3.61
C LYS A 166 9.52 -1.63 -2.38
N ILE A 167 8.33 -1.12 -2.59
CA ILE A 167 7.34 -0.85 -1.55
C ILE A 167 6.32 -1.97 -1.58
N VAL A 168 5.99 -2.51 -0.42
CA VAL A 168 4.88 -3.45 -0.23
C VAL A 168 3.94 -2.83 0.80
N GLY A 169 2.65 -2.80 0.49
CA GLY A 169 1.70 -2.08 1.32
C GLY A 169 0.39 -2.81 1.56
N VAL A 170 -0.33 -2.32 2.56
CA VAL A 170 -1.71 -2.69 2.90
C VAL A 170 -2.59 -1.48 2.61
N PHE A 171 -3.53 -1.62 1.70
CA PHE A 171 -4.51 -0.59 1.35
C PHE A 171 -5.88 -0.94 1.93
N ASP A 172 -6.46 -0.04 2.70
CA ASP A 172 -7.83 -0.17 3.21
C ASP A 172 -8.80 0.22 2.10
N VAL A 173 -9.49 -0.77 1.53
CA VAL A 173 -10.38 -0.59 0.38
C VAL A 173 -11.66 0.16 0.77
N ARG A 174 -12.13 0.01 2.02
CA ARG A 174 -13.34 0.72 2.48
C ARG A 174 -13.08 2.21 2.68
N TYR A 175 -11.92 2.55 3.26
CA TYR A 175 -11.53 3.94 3.53
C TYR A 175 -10.70 4.57 2.42
N GLN A 176 -10.34 3.82 1.37
CA GLN A 176 -9.55 4.29 0.23
C GLN A 176 -8.21 4.91 0.65
N GLN A 177 -7.53 4.27 1.61
CA GLN A 177 -6.25 4.80 2.13
C GLN A 177 -5.23 3.70 2.45
N TRP A 178 -3.96 4.04 2.41
CA TRP A 178 -2.88 3.15 2.84
C TRP A 178 -2.91 2.97 4.36
N ARG A 179 -2.91 1.72 4.80
CA ARG A 179 -2.85 1.33 6.21
C ARG A 179 -1.43 1.12 6.70
N GLU A 180 -0.60 0.53 5.85
CA GLU A 180 0.79 0.21 6.13
C GLU A 180 1.59 0.25 4.83
N MET A 181 2.86 0.70 4.91
CA MET A 181 3.79 0.70 3.79
C MET A 181 5.17 0.26 4.28
N LEU A 182 5.75 -0.75 3.65
CA LEU A 182 7.06 -1.31 3.96
C LEU A 182 8.01 -1.12 2.79
N HIS A 183 9.16 -0.53 3.03
CA HIS A 183 10.25 -0.52 2.07
C HIS A 183 11.10 -1.79 2.23
N LEU A 184 11.38 -2.47 1.12
CA LEU A 184 12.28 -3.61 1.04
C LEU A 184 13.46 -3.23 0.16
N ALA A 185 14.66 -3.25 0.72
CA ALA A 185 15.88 -2.85 0.01
C ALA A 185 16.17 -3.74 -1.20
N ASN A 186 15.83 -5.04 -1.12
CA ASN A 186 16.00 -5.98 -2.23
C ASN A 186 14.73 -6.00 -3.12
N PRO A 187 14.78 -5.47 -4.36
CA PRO A 187 13.63 -5.47 -5.27
C PRO A 187 13.20 -6.88 -5.72
N ASN A 188 14.10 -7.86 -5.63
CA ASN A 188 13.84 -9.25 -6.00
C ASN A 188 13.30 -10.10 -4.82
N GLN A 189 13.24 -9.55 -3.61
CA GLN A 189 12.70 -10.27 -2.47
C GLN A 189 11.26 -10.68 -2.74
N ASN A 190 10.95 -11.95 -2.50
CA ASN A 190 9.60 -12.46 -2.69
C ASN A 190 8.65 -11.85 -1.64
N ASP A 191 7.49 -11.39 -2.06
CA ASP A 191 6.47 -10.74 -1.22
C ASP A 191 5.96 -11.62 -0.08
N LYS A 192 6.05 -12.95 -0.23
CA LYS A 192 5.70 -13.93 0.80
C LYS A 192 6.47 -13.74 2.12
N PHE A 193 7.73 -13.27 2.05
CA PHE A 193 8.55 -13.06 3.25
C PHE A 193 8.03 -11.93 4.15
N VAL A 194 7.30 -10.98 3.58
CA VAL A 194 6.73 -9.86 4.33
C VAL A 194 5.25 -10.02 4.62
N ALA A 195 4.61 -11.03 4.05
CA ALA A 195 3.19 -11.28 4.17
C ALA A 195 2.72 -11.35 5.64
N THR A 196 3.44 -12.09 6.49
CA THR A 196 3.14 -12.19 7.92
C THR A 196 3.29 -10.85 8.66
N ARG A 197 4.26 -10.02 8.24
CA ARG A 197 4.45 -8.68 8.82
C ARG A 197 3.30 -7.75 8.45
N LEU A 198 2.82 -7.81 7.21
CA LEU A 198 1.68 -7.03 6.73
C LEU A 198 0.38 -7.38 7.47
N LEU A 199 0.19 -8.65 7.84
CA LEU A 199 -0.99 -9.08 8.60
C LEU A 199 -1.13 -8.39 9.95
N LYS A 200 -0.04 -7.96 10.58
CA LYS A 200 -0.09 -7.22 11.85
C LYS A 200 -0.86 -5.90 11.74
N ALA A 201 -0.93 -5.33 10.54
CA ALA A 201 -1.68 -4.10 10.28
C ALA A 201 -3.16 -4.35 9.93
N ILE A 202 -3.57 -5.62 9.78
CA ILE A 202 -4.91 -6.03 9.36
C ILE A 202 -5.65 -6.66 10.54
N PRO A 203 -6.81 -6.13 10.95
CA PRO A 203 -7.62 -6.74 12.01
C PRO A 203 -8.10 -8.15 11.63
N VAL A 204 -8.13 -9.07 12.60
CA VAL A 204 -8.69 -10.42 12.42
C VAL A 204 -10.18 -10.32 12.00
N GLY A 205 -10.64 -11.26 11.19
CA GLY A 205 -11.98 -11.24 10.59
C GLY A 205 -12.10 -10.38 9.34
N SER A 206 -11.01 -9.72 8.90
CA SER A 206 -10.98 -8.92 7.67
C SER A 206 -10.89 -9.79 6.41
N LEU A 207 -11.32 -9.22 5.29
CA LEU A 207 -11.12 -9.79 3.96
C LEU A 207 -9.82 -9.26 3.36
N VAL A 208 -8.88 -10.15 3.06
CA VAL A 208 -7.59 -9.86 2.44
C VAL A 208 -7.67 -10.15 0.94
N LEU A 209 -7.39 -9.15 0.12
CA LEU A 209 -7.24 -9.27 -1.33
C LEU A 209 -5.75 -9.38 -1.65
N ALA A 210 -5.33 -10.53 -2.18
CA ALA A 210 -3.92 -10.83 -2.44
C ALA A 210 -3.68 -11.12 -3.92
N ASP A 211 -2.65 -10.48 -4.51
CA ASP A 211 -2.24 -10.79 -5.88
C ASP A 211 -1.38 -12.08 -5.95
N LEU A 212 -1.10 -12.53 -7.17
CA LEU A 212 -0.32 -13.74 -7.46
C LEU A 212 1.10 -13.73 -6.85
N GLY A 213 1.65 -12.57 -6.53
CA GLY A 213 2.91 -12.44 -5.79
C GLY A 213 2.89 -13.13 -4.43
N PHE A 214 1.73 -13.13 -3.78
CA PHE A 214 1.50 -13.77 -2.48
C PHE A 214 0.98 -15.21 -2.57
N PHE A 215 0.82 -15.77 -3.78
CA PHE A 215 0.22 -17.08 -3.97
C PHE A 215 1.06 -18.21 -3.34
N SER A 216 0.54 -18.83 -2.28
CA SER A 216 1.16 -19.94 -1.57
C SER A 216 0.10 -20.70 -0.77
N PHE A 217 0.09 -22.04 -0.84
CA PHE A 217 -0.87 -22.84 -0.07
C PHE A 217 -0.67 -22.65 1.45
N PRO A 218 0.55 -22.74 2.00
CA PRO A 218 0.75 -22.47 3.43
C PRO A 218 0.31 -21.08 3.86
N TRP A 219 0.44 -20.08 2.97
CA TRP A 219 -0.02 -18.72 3.25
C TRP A 219 -1.55 -18.65 3.35
N PHE A 220 -2.26 -19.28 2.42
CA PHE A 220 -3.72 -19.32 2.43
C PHE A 220 -4.26 -20.11 3.63
N ASP A 221 -3.58 -21.21 4.01
CA ASP A 221 -3.90 -21.96 5.21
C ASP A 221 -3.68 -21.10 6.46
N THR A 222 -2.55 -20.40 6.56
CA THR A 222 -2.26 -19.45 7.65
C THR A 222 -3.33 -18.36 7.77
N LEU A 223 -3.77 -17.76 6.65
CA LEU A 223 -4.86 -16.78 6.68
C LEU A 223 -6.16 -17.37 7.23
N THR A 224 -6.51 -18.58 6.78
CA THR A 224 -7.72 -19.28 7.20
C THR A 224 -7.67 -19.65 8.69
N ASP A 225 -6.55 -20.20 9.16
CA ASP A 225 -6.34 -20.62 10.55
C ASP A 225 -6.36 -19.44 11.53
N ASN A 226 -5.88 -18.27 11.09
CA ASN A 226 -5.90 -17.04 11.88
C ASN A 226 -7.20 -16.24 11.75
N GLY A 227 -8.24 -16.79 11.12
CA GLY A 227 -9.56 -16.18 11.06
C GLY A 227 -9.69 -15.03 10.07
N TYR A 228 -8.84 -14.96 9.05
CA TYR A 228 -8.99 -14.01 7.95
C TYR A 228 -9.80 -14.62 6.80
N TRP A 229 -10.64 -13.82 6.19
CA TRP A 229 -11.19 -14.08 4.87
C TRP A 229 -10.18 -13.64 3.81
N TRP A 230 -10.12 -14.32 2.67
CA TRP A 230 -9.20 -13.93 1.62
C TRP A 230 -9.72 -14.25 0.22
N ILE A 231 -9.28 -13.49 -0.77
CA ILE A 231 -9.47 -13.72 -2.19
C ILE A 231 -8.12 -13.57 -2.89
N SER A 232 -7.81 -14.50 -3.80
CA SER A 232 -6.64 -14.40 -4.68
C SER A 232 -6.97 -14.93 -6.06
N ARG A 233 -6.17 -14.58 -7.05
CA ARG A 233 -6.24 -15.22 -8.37
C ARG A 233 -5.70 -16.63 -8.29
N LEU A 234 -6.33 -17.57 -9.02
CA LEU A 234 -5.76 -18.89 -9.20
C LEU A 234 -4.62 -18.82 -10.21
N ARG A 235 -3.42 -19.26 -9.80
CA ARG A 235 -2.26 -19.32 -10.68
C ARG A 235 -2.46 -20.38 -11.77
N ASN A 236 -2.01 -20.10 -12.98
CA ASN A 236 -2.00 -21.07 -14.06
C ASN A 236 -1.18 -22.31 -13.68
N LYS A 237 -1.56 -23.48 -14.17
CA LYS A 237 -0.91 -24.79 -13.90
C LYS A 237 -1.03 -25.31 -12.46
N VAL A 238 -1.86 -24.70 -11.61
CA VAL A 238 -2.17 -25.27 -10.29
C VAL A 238 -3.16 -26.41 -10.48
N THR A 239 -2.81 -27.58 -9.95
CA THR A 239 -3.69 -28.75 -9.94
C THR A 239 -4.66 -28.66 -8.77
N TYR A 240 -5.89 -29.11 -8.97
CA TYR A 240 -6.89 -29.18 -7.92
C TYR A 240 -7.83 -30.36 -8.13
N GLU A 241 -8.49 -30.74 -7.08
CA GLU A 241 -9.55 -31.75 -7.07
C GLU A 241 -10.88 -31.06 -6.86
N MET A 242 -11.87 -31.39 -7.70
CA MET A 242 -13.24 -30.90 -7.53
C MET A 242 -13.92 -31.63 -6.41
N ILE A 243 -14.51 -30.90 -5.44
CA ILE A 243 -15.25 -31.45 -4.32
C ILE A 243 -16.76 -31.30 -4.56
N HIS A 244 -17.18 -30.09 -4.94
CA HIS A 244 -18.60 -29.79 -5.11
C HIS A 244 -18.79 -28.64 -6.10
N THR A 245 -19.83 -28.73 -6.94
CA THR A 245 -20.22 -27.66 -7.86
C THR A 245 -21.49 -27.00 -7.36
N PHE A 246 -21.43 -25.70 -7.08
CA PHE A 246 -22.59 -24.89 -6.73
C PHE A 246 -23.35 -24.41 -7.98
N TYR A 247 -22.59 -23.97 -8.99
CA TYR A 247 -23.14 -23.43 -10.23
C TYR A 247 -22.16 -23.60 -11.38
N GLN A 248 -22.72 -23.93 -12.55
CA GLN A 248 -21.95 -23.96 -13.81
C GLN A 248 -22.87 -23.59 -14.96
N ASN A 249 -22.46 -22.59 -15.74
CA ASN A 249 -23.12 -22.21 -16.99
C ASN A 249 -22.12 -21.53 -17.91
N GLY A 250 -21.86 -22.14 -19.08
CA GLY A 250 -20.85 -21.69 -20.02
C GLY A 250 -19.48 -21.51 -19.34
N ASP A 251 -18.90 -20.33 -19.44
CA ASP A 251 -17.60 -19.97 -18.83
C ASP A 251 -17.67 -19.64 -17.35
N THR A 252 -18.89 -19.56 -16.79
CA THR A 252 -19.07 -19.25 -15.37
C THR A 252 -19.14 -20.55 -14.57
N PHE A 253 -18.25 -20.66 -13.60
CA PHE A 253 -18.20 -21.77 -12.68
C PHE A 253 -18.06 -21.26 -11.24
N ASP A 254 -18.70 -21.95 -10.30
CA ASP A 254 -18.64 -21.73 -8.88
C ASP A 254 -18.68 -23.07 -8.15
N GLY A 255 -17.66 -23.40 -7.34
CA GLY A 255 -17.60 -24.67 -6.66
C GLY A 255 -16.48 -24.78 -5.65
N LEU A 256 -16.49 -25.83 -4.84
CA LEU A 256 -15.45 -26.17 -3.89
C LEU A 256 -14.39 -27.06 -4.53
N ILE A 257 -13.13 -26.70 -4.29
CA ILE A 257 -11.97 -27.44 -4.77
C ILE A 257 -10.97 -27.67 -3.65
N TRP A 258 -10.10 -28.64 -3.85
CA TRP A 258 -8.92 -28.86 -3.02
C TRP A 258 -7.66 -28.61 -3.83
N LEU A 259 -6.85 -27.63 -3.44
CA LEU A 259 -5.64 -27.26 -4.17
C LEU A 259 -4.51 -28.28 -3.95
N GLY A 260 -3.74 -28.56 -5.01
CA GLY A 260 -2.55 -29.41 -4.95
C GLY A 260 -2.82 -30.92 -5.04
N LYS A 261 -3.78 -31.34 -5.90
CA LYS A 261 -4.18 -32.76 -6.05
C LYS A 261 -3.04 -33.79 -6.11
N TYR A 262 -1.93 -33.42 -6.75
CA TYR A 262 -0.79 -34.33 -6.94
C TYR A 262 0.50 -33.83 -6.26
N ARG A 263 0.38 -32.94 -5.27
CA ARG A 263 1.52 -32.32 -4.59
C ARG A 263 1.65 -32.85 -3.17
N ALA A 264 2.90 -33.02 -2.72
CA ALA A 264 3.19 -33.33 -1.33
C ALA A 264 2.76 -32.18 -0.38
N ASP A 265 2.82 -30.92 -0.88
CA ASP A 265 2.42 -29.70 -0.16
C ASP A 265 0.95 -29.32 -0.48
N ARG A 266 0.02 -30.26 -0.47
CA ARG A 266 -1.41 -30.03 -0.63
C ARG A 266 -1.90 -29.01 0.40
N ALA A 267 -2.81 -28.10 0.00
CA ALA A 267 -3.44 -27.15 0.93
C ALA A 267 -4.18 -27.89 2.05
N ALA A 268 -4.15 -27.35 3.28
CA ALA A 268 -4.85 -27.93 4.42
C ALA A 268 -6.37 -27.74 4.34
N HIS A 269 -6.80 -26.67 3.67
CA HIS A 269 -8.22 -26.31 3.57
C HIS A 269 -8.75 -26.38 2.14
N ALA A 270 -9.99 -26.90 2.00
CA ALA A 270 -10.74 -26.75 0.76
C ALA A 270 -11.15 -25.28 0.57
N VAL A 271 -11.06 -24.81 -0.67
CA VAL A 271 -11.38 -23.43 -1.04
C VAL A 271 -12.44 -23.38 -2.13
N ARG A 272 -13.10 -22.25 -2.27
CA ARG A 272 -14.06 -22.00 -3.34
C ARG A 272 -13.32 -21.44 -4.55
N LEU A 273 -13.59 -22.02 -5.72
CA LEU A 273 -13.14 -21.53 -7.02
C LEU A 273 -14.32 -20.86 -7.72
N VAL A 274 -14.11 -19.62 -8.16
CA VAL A 274 -15.06 -18.88 -9.00
C VAL A 274 -14.37 -18.51 -10.29
N THR A 275 -14.97 -18.89 -11.43
CA THR A 275 -14.49 -18.49 -12.76
C THR A 275 -15.59 -17.80 -13.53
N PHE A 276 -15.21 -16.83 -14.35
CA PHE A 276 -16.11 -16.12 -15.26
C PHE A 276 -15.31 -15.39 -16.34
N SER A 277 -15.97 -15.01 -17.43
CA SER A 277 -15.38 -14.25 -18.52
C SER A 277 -16.00 -12.87 -18.64
N ILE A 278 -15.18 -11.87 -18.99
CA ILE A 278 -15.60 -10.52 -19.35
C ILE A 278 -15.01 -10.20 -20.70
N GLY A 279 -15.84 -10.18 -21.72
CA GLY A 279 -15.37 -10.09 -23.09
C GLY A 279 -14.44 -11.28 -23.41
N LYS A 280 -13.18 -10.99 -23.78
CA LYS A 280 -12.18 -12.01 -24.11
C LYS A 280 -11.29 -12.41 -22.92
N VAL A 281 -11.50 -11.80 -21.75
CA VAL A 281 -10.66 -12.03 -20.56
C VAL A 281 -11.34 -13.03 -19.65
N HIS A 282 -10.64 -14.10 -19.31
CA HIS A 282 -11.10 -15.14 -18.40
C HIS A 282 -10.47 -14.96 -17.01
N PHE A 283 -11.32 -14.89 -15.99
CA PHE A 283 -10.94 -14.68 -14.61
C PHE A 283 -11.14 -15.96 -13.79
N ARG A 284 -10.19 -16.24 -12.90
CA ARG A 284 -10.21 -17.40 -12.01
C ARG A 284 -9.76 -16.95 -10.62
N TYR A 285 -10.68 -16.98 -9.65
CA TYR A 285 -10.44 -16.58 -8.27
C TYR A 285 -10.64 -17.75 -7.31
N ILE A 286 -9.85 -17.78 -6.25
CA ILE A 286 -10.01 -18.68 -5.13
C ILE A 286 -10.21 -17.90 -3.84
N THR A 287 -10.99 -18.47 -2.91
CA THR A 287 -11.33 -17.83 -1.63
C THR A 287 -11.71 -18.88 -0.57
N ASN A 288 -11.49 -18.55 0.70
CA ASN A 288 -12.04 -19.35 1.81
C ASN A 288 -13.47 -18.94 2.19
N VAL A 289 -14.07 -17.94 1.55
CA VAL A 289 -15.50 -17.61 1.70
C VAL A 289 -16.32 -18.65 0.94
N ARG A 290 -16.67 -19.75 1.63
CA ARG A 290 -17.33 -20.89 1.01
C ARG A 290 -18.79 -20.65 0.67
N ASN A 291 -19.48 -19.76 1.41
CA ASN A 291 -20.89 -19.48 1.18
C ASN A 291 -21.07 -18.54 -0.04
N PRO A 292 -21.72 -19.02 -1.15
CA PRO A 292 -21.96 -18.22 -2.34
C PRO A 292 -22.80 -16.95 -2.09
N LEU A 293 -23.66 -16.96 -1.07
CA LEU A 293 -24.50 -15.80 -0.74
C LEU A 293 -23.74 -14.68 -0.04
N GLN A 294 -22.65 -14.98 0.67
CA GLN A 294 -21.80 -13.97 1.29
C GLN A 294 -20.92 -13.23 0.27
N LEU A 295 -20.46 -13.94 -0.76
CA LEU A 295 -19.60 -13.41 -1.80
C LEU A 295 -20.09 -13.92 -3.16
N THR A 296 -20.96 -13.17 -3.80
CA THR A 296 -21.56 -13.55 -5.10
C THR A 296 -20.58 -13.35 -6.26
N VAL A 297 -20.82 -14.02 -7.40
CA VAL A 297 -20.03 -13.84 -8.65
C VAL A 297 -20.01 -12.37 -9.06
N ASN A 298 -21.14 -11.67 -8.96
CA ASN A 298 -21.22 -10.22 -9.23
C ASN A 298 -20.31 -9.39 -8.31
N ASN A 299 -20.16 -9.81 -7.05
CA ASN A 299 -19.24 -9.16 -6.12
C ASN A 299 -17.77 -9.38 -6.48
N HIS A 300 -17.41 -10.52 -7.07
CA HIS A 300 -16.07 -10.73 -7.63
C HIS A 300 -15.78 -9.80 -8.79
N HIS A 301 -16.79 -9.51 -9.61
CA HIS A 301 -16.69 -8.65 -10.77
C HIS A 301 -16.44 -7.17 -10.44
N GLN A 302 -17.12 -6.65 -9.42
CA GLN A 302 -17.05 -5.24 -9.02
C GLN A 302 -15.77 -4.86 -8.28
N ARG A 303 -14.96 -5.83 -7.80
CA ARG A 303 -13.90 -5.61 -6.82
C ARG A 303 -12.48 -5.66 -7.34
N TRP A 304 -12.28 -6.01 -8.60
CA TRP A 304 -10.94 -6.06 -9.21
C TRP A 304 -10.67 -4.92 -10.20
N TRP A 305 -11.55 -3.94 -10.27
CA TRP A 305 -11.38 -2.71 -11.05
C TRP A 305 -10.96 -1.51 -10.20
N LEU A 306 -10.67 -1.71 -8.96
CA LEU A 306 -10.02 -0.72 -8.08
C LEU A 306 -8.50 -1.06 -8.03
#